data_bba24c18272a2c72e7e0e0168b04b248
#
_entry.id   bba24c18272a2c72e7e0e0168b04b248
#
_cell.length_a   1.000
_cell.length_b   1.000
_cell.length_c   1.000
_cell.angle_alpha   90.00
_cell.angle_beta   90.00
_cell.angle_gamma   90.00
#
_symmetry.space_group_name_H-M   'P 1'
#
loop_
_entity.id
_entity.type
_entity.pdbx_description
1 polymer ?
#
loop_
_entity_poly.entity_id
_entity_poly.type
_entity_poly.pdbx_seq_one_letter_code
_entity_poly.pdbx_strand_id
1 'polypeptide(L)'
;MRFRQFVVGVLAVLSFCFTRSAWPQLTYTIPVVDKSEAGSPLKISGTASFTELIVANSVKSSSSFKVDVQNVGDRAIILVLAHFEKTGPHGVGTHQVIKRDHFFWGNISPGESLVLARGGPGRRTSACCVGPRGAANELKAEVRVQYVQFVDGSTFGDEAAAKETLGTRSTIFDALRRLDNAGNSESFLTLLAQKIQPEDADTFLETFRRTRKSHGTAAARAQVHRGVTAAAAHAFAMRAVQAER
;
A
#
# COMPACT_ATOMS: atom_id res chain seq x y z
N MET A 1 60.02 -56.72 -31.35
CA MET A 1 58.57 -56.69 -31.05
C MET A 1 58.44 -56.06 -29.66
N ARG A 2 57.96 -54.82 -29.56
CA ARG A 2 57.76 -54.08 -28.27
C ARG A 2 56.23 -53.89 -28.07
N PHE A 3 55.70 -54.56 -27.02
CA PHE A 3 54.34 -54.35 -26.55
C PHE A 3 54.27 -53.05 -25.79
N ARG A 4 53.48 -52.09 -26.25
CA ARG A 4 53.07 -50.90 -25.50
C ARG A 4 51.79 -51.22 -24.74
N GLN A 5 51.91 -51.25 -23.41
CA GLN A 5 50.75 -51.28 -22.54
C GLN A 5 50.10 -49.89 -22.49
N PHE A 6 48.87 -49.81 -22.88
CA PHE A 6 48.01 -48.61 -22.66
C PHE A 6 47.40 -48.72 -21.28
N VAL A 7 47.81 -47.85 -20.40
CA VAL A 7 47.13 -47.66 -19.11
C VAL A 7 46.01 -46.69 -19.34
N VAL A 8 44.77 -47.18 -19.33
CA VAL A 8 43.55 -46.37 -19.35
C VAL A 8 43.28 -45.90 -17.92
N GLY A 9 43.60 -44.69 -17.63
CA GLY A 9 43.26 -44.00 -16.40
C GLY A 9 41.80 -43.63 -16.40
N VAL A 10 40.97 -44.36 -15.63
CA VAL A 10 39.58 -43.98 -15.37
C VAL A 10 39.59 -42.83 -14.35
N LEU A 11 39.42 -41.61 -14.85
CA LEU A 11 39.15 -40.41 -13.99
C LEU A 11 37.67 -40.48 -13.56
N ALA A 12 37.45 -41.00 -12.36
CA ALA A 12 36.16 -40.89 -11.69
C ALA A 12 35.95 -39.46 -11.26
N VAL A 13 35.24 -38.67 -12.09
CA VAL A 13 34.76 -37.34 -11.69
C VAL A 13 33.61 -37.57 -10.71
N LEU A 14 33.92 -37.50 -9.42
CA LEU A 14 32.95 -37.38 -8.35
C LEU A 14 32.26 -36.01 -8.49
N SER A 15 31.20 -35.97 -9.29
CA SER A 15 30.25 -34.86 -9.26
C SER A 15 29.52 -34.88 -7.92
N PHE A 16 30.06 -34.15 -6.96
CA PHE A 16 29.30 -33.77 -5.77
C PHE A 16 28.13 -32.88 -6.23
N CYS A 17 27.02 -33.49 -6.53
CA CYS A 17 25.75 -32.82 -6.56
C CYS A 17 25.48 -32.30 -5.15
N PHE A 18 25.89 -31.05 -4.89
CA PHE A 18 25.33 -30.29 -3.78
C PHE A 18 23.84 -30.15 -4.03
N THR A 19 23.05 -31.13 -3.64
CA THR A 19 21.64 -30.94 -3.45
C THR A 19 21.53 -29.85 -2.38
N ARG A 20 21.28 -28.62 -2.81
CA ARG A 20 20.82 -27.56 -1.91
C ARG A 20 19.64 -28.17 -1.19
N SER A 21 19.81 -28.46 0.09
CA SER A 21 18.73 -28.92 0.96
C SER A 21 17.65 -27.84 0.84
N ALA A 22 16.66 -28.09 0.00
CA ALA A 22 15.52 -27.20 -0.12
C ALA A 22 14.79 -27.30 1.23
N TRP A 23 14.97 -26.27 2.06
CA TRP A 23 14.25 -26.18 3.31
C TRP A 23 12.76 -26.22 3.01
N PRO A 24 11.96 -27.01 3.73
CA PRO A 24 10.53 -27.09 3.48
C PRO A 24 9.91 -25.71 3.63
N GLN A 25 9.33 -25.25 2.54
CA GLN A 25 8.62 -23.98 2.46
C GLN A 25 7.13 -24.28 2.34
N LEU A 26 6.36 -23.73 3.28
CA LEU A 26 4.90 -23.80 3.24
C LEU A 26 4.36 -22.45 2.83
N THR A 27 3.46 -22.42 1.86
CA THR A 27 2.79 -21.19 1.42
C THR A 27 1.28 -21.38 1.48
N TYR A 28 0.61 -20.48 2.16
CA TYR A 28 -0.84 -20.41 2.27
C TYR A 28 -1.32 -19.15 1.57
N THR A 29 -2.30 -19.27 0.70
CA THR A 29 -2.94 -18.11 0.05
C THR A 29 -4.43 -18.18 0.33
N ILE A 30 -4.96 -17.11 0.88
CA ILE A 30 -6.37 -16.98 1.23
C ILE A 30 -6.97 -15.72 0.56
N PRO A 31 -8.26 -15.73 0.25
CA PRO A 31 -8.94 -14.54 -0.22
C PRO A 31 -9.04 -13.50 0.90
N VAL A 32 -9.05 -12.23 0.49
CA VAL A 32 -9.44 -11.13 1.37
C VAL A 32 -10.96 -11.09 1.46
N VAL A 33 -11.49 -11.11 2.67
CA VAL A 33 -12.93 -11.06 2.94
C VAL A 33 -13.35 -9.61 3.16
N ASP A 34 -14.38 -9.18 2.44
CA ASP A 34 -15.01 -7.88 2.63
C ASP A 34 -15.95 -7.94 3.85
N LYS A 35 -15.67 -7.10 4.84
CA LYS A 35 -16.47 -6.92 6.07
C LYS A 35 -17.09 -5.52 6.15
N SER A 36 -17.16 -4.84 5.04
CA SER A 36 -17.80 -3.53 4.97
C SER A 36 -19.29 -3.62 5.26
N GLU A 37 -19.87 -2.53 5.68
CA GLU A 37 -21.30 -2.43 5.93
C GLU A 37 -22.12 -2.62 4.63
N ALA A 38 -23.33 -3.10 4.78
CA ALA A 38 -24.27 -3.21 3.68
C ALA A 38 -24.50 -1.83 3.05
N GLY A 39 -24.53 -1.77 1.71
CA GLY A 39 -24.64 -0.50 0.98
C GLY A 39 -23.30 0.22 0.77
N SER A 40 -22.18 -0.39 1.13
CA SER A 40 -20.85 0.14 0.76
C SER A 40 -20.79 0.41 -0.74
N PRO A 41 -20.34 1.62 -1.16
CA PRO A 41 -20.16 1.94 -2.58
C PRO A 41 -18.93 1.24 -3.19
N LEU A 42 -18.20 0.48 -2.38
CA LEU A 42 -16.98 -0.20 -2.79
C LEU A 42 -17.15 -1.71 -2.67
N LYS A 43 -16.71 -2.42 -3.71
CA LYS A 43 -16.51 -3.87 -3.69
C LYS A 43 -15.04 -4.16 -3.48
N ILE A 44 -14.73 -4.90 -2.42
CA ILE A 44 -13.38 -5.31 -2.08
C ILE A 44 -13.11 -6.71 -2.62
N SER A 45 -11.88 -6.90 -3.11
CA SER A 45 -11.34 -8.21 -3.49
C SER A 45 -9.84 -8.25 -3.22
N GLY A 46 -9.24 -9.42 -3.26
CA GLY A 46 -7.80 -9.53 -3.08
C GLY A 46 -7.36 -10.85 -2.50
N THR A 47 -6.07 -10.93 -2.20
CA THR A 47 -5.43 -12.11 -1.62
C THR A 47 -4.41 -11.73 -0.57
N ALA A 48 -4.24 -12.59 0.42
CA ALA A 48 -3.13 -12.56 1.37
C ALA A 48 -2.38 -13.89 1.31
N SER A 49 -1.05 -13.82 1.25
CA SER A 49 -0.18 -15.00 1.23
C SER A 49 0.73 -14.99 2.44
N PHE A 50 0.87 -16.14 3.06
CA PHE A 50 1.75 -16.39 4.19
C PHE A 50 2.73 -17.48 3.78
N THR A 51 4.01 -17.22 3.94
CA THR A 51 5.08 -18.16 3.60
C THR A 51 5.91 -18.45 4.85
N GLU A 52 6.09 -19.72 5.16
CA GLU A 52 6.91 -20.21 6.26
C GLU A 52 8.08 -21.00 5.70
N LEU A 53 9.27 -20.65 6.15
CA LEU A 53 10.50 -21.38 5.88
C LEU A 53 10.97 -22.00 7.19
N ILE A 54 10.99 -23.33 7.25
CA ILE A 54 11.44 -24.07 8.42
C ILE A 54 12.95 -24.28 8.28
N VAL A 55 13.75 -23.67 9.18
CA VAL A 55 15.21 -23.76 9.18
C VAL A 55 15.66 -24.26 10.53
N ALA A 56 16.09 -25.52 10.59
CA ALA A 56 16.49 -26.19 11.83
C ALA A 56 15.41 -26.01 12.93
N ASN A 57 15.73 -25.28 14.00
CA ASN A 57 14.84 -25.03 15.14
C ASN A 57 14.11 -23.69 15.06
N SER A 58 14.08 -23.05 13.89
CA SER A 58 13.43 -21.75 13.71
C SER A 58 12.47 -21.75 12.53
N VAL A 59 11.40 -20.95 12.65
CA VAL A 59 10.47 -20.68 11.56
C VAL A 59 10.67 -19.23 11.15
N LYS A 60 11.02 -19.02 9.88
CA LYS A 60 11.04 -17.70 9.27
C LYS A 60 9.73 -17.50 8.53
N SER A 61 8.91 -16.57 8.97
CA SER A 61 7.64 -16.25 8.32
C SER A 61 7.73 -14.95 7.53
N SER A 62 7.08 -14.93 6.39
CA SER A 62 6.85 -13.73 5.61
C SER A 62 5.39 -13.69 5.15
N SER A 63 4.87 -12.50 4.92
CA SER A 63 3.52 -12.35 4.40
C SER A 63 3.44 -11.23 3.38
N SER A 64 2.63 -11.43 2.36
CA SER A 64 2.30 -10.42 1.37
C SER A 64 0.79 -10.32 1.21
N PHE A 65 0.32 -9.21 0.70
CA PHE A 65 -1.10 -9.06 0.38
C PHE A 65 -1.31 -8.07 -0.75
N LYS A 66 -2.44 -8.22 -1.41
CA LYS A 66 -2.97 -7.28 -2.39
C LYS A 66 -4.46 -7.12 -2.13
N VAL A 67 -4.90 -5.88 -1.98
CA VAL A 67 -6.31 -5.51 -1.85
C VAL A 67 -6.67 -4.64 -3.03
N ASP A 68 -7.64 -5.08 -3.80
CA ASP A 68 -8.22 -4.34 -4.90
C ASP A 68 -9.59 -3.80 -4.48
N VAL A 69 -9.95 -2.64 -4.99
CA VAL A 69 -11.26 -2.03 -4.77
C VAL A 69 -11.86 -1.61 -6.10
N GLN A 70 -13.17 -1.78 -6.22
CA GLN A 70 -13.97 -1.29 -7.33
C GLN A 70 -15.05 -0.35 -6.79
N ASN A 71 -15.18 0.83 -7.38
CA ASN A 71 -16.32 1.70 -7.13
C ASN A 71 -17.55 1.11 -7.84
N VAL A 72 -18.46 0.53 -7.08
CA VAL A 72 -19.74 -0.04 -7.59
C VAL A 72 -20.91 0.92 -7.43
N GLY A 73 -20.68 2.10 -6.85
CA GLY A 73 -21.65 3.18 -6.76
C GLY A 73 -21.76 3.98 -8.07
N ASP A 74 -22.67 4.93 -8.05
CA ASP A 74 -22.96 5.84 -9.17
C ASP A 74 -22.21 7.18 -9.10
N ARG A 75 -21.50 7.43 -7.98
CA ARG A 75 -20.76 8.67 -7.71
C ARG A 75 -19.26 8.44 -7.67
N ALA A 76 -18.50 9.43 -8.15
CA ALA A 76 -17.06 9.41 -8.08
C ALA A 76 -16.56 9.61 -6.64
N ILE A 77 -15.53 8.87 -6.23
CA ILE A 77 -14.99 8.83 -4.88
C ILE A 77 -13.64 9.54 -4.84
N ILE A 78 -13.42 10.38 -3.81
CA ILE A 78 -12.15 11.11 -3.60
C ILE A 78 -11.39 10.67 -2.35
N LEU A 79 -12.04 9.99 -1.40
CA LEU A 79 -11.37 9.46 -0.23
C LEU A 79 -11.92 8.09 0.12
N VAL A 80 -11.04 7.16 0.39
CA VAL A 80 -11.34 5.84 0.97
C VAL A 80 -10.48 5.66 2.21
N LEU A 81 -11.11 5.38 3.34
CA LEU A 81 -10.46 4.85 4.53
C LEU A 81 -10.96 3.43 4.77
N ALA A 82 -10.05 2.51 4.93
CA ALA A 82 -10.37 1.11 5.21
C ALA A 82 -9.44 0.56 6.29
N HIS A 83 -9.96 -0.36 7.08
CA HIS A 83 -9.19 -1.13 8.05
C HIS A 83 -8.90 -2.50 7.47
N PHE A 84 -7.62 -2.87 7.42
CA PHE A 84 -7.17 -4.19 6.99
C PHE A 84 -6.59 -4.94 8.15
N GLU A 85 -7.06 -6.16 8.33
CA GLU A 85 -6.57 -7.10 9.34
C GLU A 85 -6.16 -8.40 8.68
N LYS A 86 -5.01 -8.94 9.05
CA LYS A 86 -4.62 -10.29 8.68
C LYS A 86 -4.00 -11.02 9.85
N THR A 87 -4.29 -12.31 9.96
CA THR A 87 -3.72 -13.23 10.95
C THR A 87 -3.08 -14.40 10.23
N GLY A 88 -1.82 -14.65 10.52
CA GLY A 88 -1.04 -15.73 9.95
C GLY A 88 -1.12 -17.02 10.76
N PRO A 89 -0.37 -18.08 10.34
CA PRO A 89 -0.47 -19.44 10.90
C PRO A 89 -0.22 -19.57 12.40
N HIS A 90 0.45 -18.63 13.02
CA HIS A 90 0.76 -18.66 14.47
C HIS A 90 0.03 -17.58 15.26
N GLY A 91 -1.12 -17.11 14.76
CA GLY A 91 -1.89 -16.07 15.44
C GLY A 91 -1.25 -14.68 15.41
N VAL A 92 -0.14 -14.53 14.67
CA VAL A 92 0.50 -13.22 14.52
C VAL A 92 -0.32 -12.38 13.58
N GLY A 93 -1.11 -11.47 14.15
CA GLY A 93 -1.92 -10.51 13.42
C GLY A 93 -1.18 -9.22 13.08
N THR A 94 -1.64 -8.57 12.02
CA THR A 94 -1.27 -7.18 11.71
C THR A 94 -2.53 -6.41 11.37
N HIS A 95 -2.62 -5.20 11.92
CA HIS A 95 -3.66 -4.24 11.61
C HIS A 95 -3.04 -3.04 10.91
N GLN A 96 -3.72 -2.54 9.90
CA GLN A 96 -3.33 -1.27 9.29
C GLN A 96 -4.55 -0.50 8.80
N VAL A 97 -4.48 0.81 8.94
CA VAL A 97 -5.41 1.72 8.28
C VAL A 97 -4.88 1.98 6.88
N ILE A 98 -5.72 1.73 5.89
CA ILE A 98 -5.45 2.05 4.49
C ILE A 98 -6.12 3.37 4.19
N LYS A 99 -5.35 4.35 3.77
CA LYS A 99 -5.81 5.67 3.37
C LYS A 99 -5.51 5.89 1.89
N ARG A 100 -6.54 6.17 1.10
CA ARG A 100 -6.43 6.59 -0.29
C ARG A 100 -7.16 7.91 -0.47
N ASP A 101 -6.40 8.98 -0.49
CA ASP A 101 -6.90 10.34 -0.68
C ASP A 101 -6.54 10.82 -2.08
N HIS A 102 -7.55 10.96 -2.91
CA HIS A 102 -7.47 11.42 -4.29
C HIS A 102 -7.75 12.93 -4.43
N PHE A 103 -8.02 13.63 -3.34
CA PHE A 103 -8.42 15.04 -3.36
C PHE A 103 -7.49 15.94 -4.19
N PHE A 104 -6.20 15.62 -4.22
CA PHE A 104 -5.18 16.36 -4.97
C PHE A 104 -4.83 15.72 -6.33
N TRP A 105 -5.43 14.59 -6.71
CA TRP A 105 -4.97 13.82 -7.87
C TRP A 105 -6.07 13.42 -8.85
N GLY A 106 -7.31 13.47 -8.44
CA GLY A 106 -8.45 13.03 -9.25
C GLY A 106 -9.51 12.34 -8.40
N ASN A 107 -10.10 11.27 -8.91
CA ASN A 107 -11.13 10.50 -8.23
C ASN A 107 -11.12 9.04 -8.69
N ILE A 108 -11.92 8.21 -8.05
CA ILE A 108 -12.23 6.85 -8.49
C ILE A 108 -13.62 6.90 -9.12
N SER A 109 -13.68 6.84 -10.44
CA SER A 109 -14.94 6.93 -11.18
C SER A 109 -15.85 5.71 -10.95
N PRO A 110 -17.16 5.83 -11.15
CA PRO A 110 -18.07 4.68 -11.17
C PRO A 110 -17.54 3.58 -12.10
N GLY A 111 -17.54 2.32 -11.60
CA GLY A 111 -17.03 1.15 -12.30
C GLY A 111 -15.49 1.01 -12.30
N GLU A 112 -14.74 2.03 -11.93
CA GLU A 112 -13.28 1.99 -11.91
C GLU A 112 -12.77 1.07 -10.79
N SER A 113 -11.68 0.36 -11.09
CA SER A 113 -10.99 -0.50 -10.13
C SER A 113 -9.55 -0.04 -9.94
N LEU A 114 -9.05 -0.11 -8.70
CA LEU A 114 -7.66 0.19 -8.39
C LEU A 114 -7.11 -0.70 -7.28
N VAL A 115 -5.79 -0.73 -7.16
CA VAL A 115 -5.13 -1.37 -6.01
C VAL A 115 -5.23 -0.45 -4.80
N LEU A 116 -6.08 -0.83 -3.84
CA LEU A 116 -6.26 -0.07 -2.60
C LEU A 116 -5.00 -0.15 -1.74
N ALA A 117 -4.44 -1.37 -1.57
CA ALA A 117 -3.22 -1.58 -0.83
C ALA A 117 -2.44 -2.79 -1.34
N ARG A 118 -1.12 -2.71 -1.20
CA ARG A 118 -0.22 -3.83 -1.45
C ARG A 118 0.88 -3.82 -0.40
N GLY A 119 1.09 -4.98 0.25
CA GLY A 119 2.20 -5.20 1.15
C GLY A 119 3.15 -6.25 0.59
N GLY A 120 4.44 -5.94 0.57
CA GLY A 120 5.49 -6.90 0.23
C GLY A 120 5.80 -7.84 1.40
N PRO A 121 6.70 -8.83 1.19
CA PRO A 121 7.09 -9.77 2.23
C PRO A 121 7.86 -9.06 3.34
N GLY A 122 7.16 -8.72 4.41
CA GLY A 122 7.80 -8.36 5.67
C GLY A 122 8.44 -9.61 6.27
N ARG A 123 9.77 -9.63 6.44
CA ARG A 123 10.46 -10.72 7.13
C ARG A 123 10.33 -10.52 8.63
N ARG A 124 9.66 -11.44 9.31
CA ARG A 124 9.83 -11.64 10.76
C ARG A 124 10.59 -12.94 10.98
N THR A 125 11.72 -12.87 11.67
CA THR A 125 12.37 -14.06 12.23
C THR A 125 11.79 -14.26 13.61
N SER A 126 10.98 -15.29 13.79
CA SER A 126 10.58 -15.74 15.11
C SER A 126 11.54 -16.86 15.51
N ALA A 127 12.35 -16.63 16.52
CA ALA A 127 13.00 -17.71 17.22
C ALA A 127 11.90 -18.41 18.02
N CYS A 128 11.37 -19.51 17.49
CA CYS A 128 10.35 -20.25 18.17
C CYS A 128 10.87 -21.61 18.57
N CYS A 129 10.77 -21.90 19.86
CA CYS A 129 10.60 -23.26 20.32
C CYS A 129 9.45 -23.88 19.49
N VAL A 130 9.74 -24.91 18.73
CA VAL A 130 8.70 -25.70 18.07
C VAL A 130 7.97 -26.44 19.19
N GLY A 131 7.11 -25.73 19.90
CA GLY A 131 6.08 -26.34 20.73
C GLY A 131 5.13 -27.13 19.83
N PRO A 132 4.39 -28.13 20.38
CA PRO A 132 3.41 -28.86 19.60
C PRO A 132 2.54 -27.85 18.87
N ARG A 133 2.34 -28.08 17.56
CA ARG A 133 1.48 -27.25 16.70
C ARG A 133 0.14 -27.09 17.40
N GLY A 134 0.00 -25.98 18.16
CA GLY A 134 -1.30 -25.57 18.66
C GLY A 134 -2.25 -25.49 17.49
N ALA A 135 -3.52 -25.75 17.73
CA ALA A 135 -4.57 -25.73 16.73
C ALA A 135 -4.27 -24.61 15.73
N ALA A 136 -4.19 -24.95 14.45
CA ALA A 136 -3.88 -23.99 13.40
C ALA A 136 -4.83 -22.81 13.58
N ASN A 137 -4.31 -21.67 14.05
CA ASN A 137 -5.11 -20.48 14.15
C ASN A 137 -5.66 -20.19 12.77
N GLU A 138 -6.93 -19.93 12.71
CA GLU A 138 -7.63 -19.69 11.46
C GLU A 138 -6.93 -18.54 10.71
N LEU A 139 -6.45 -18.84 9.51
CA LEU A 139 -5.86 -17.84 8.65
C LEU A 139 -6.94 -16.82 8.30
N LYS A 140 -6.64 -15.55 8.50
CA LYS A 140 -7.60 -14.47 8.31
C LYS A 140 -7.00 -13.35 7.48
N ALA A 141 -7.78 -12.81 6.56
CA ALA A 141 -7.49 -11.57 5.88
C ALA A 141 -8.81 -10.85 5.60
N GLU A 142 -9.04 -9.73 6.27
CA GLU A 142 -10.30 -9.00 6.21
C GLU A 142 -10.06 -7.52 5.95
N VAL A 143 -10.97 -6.93 5.18
CA VAL A 143 -11.02 -5.47 4.97
C VAL A 143 -12.40 -4.98 5.36
N ARG A 144 -12.43 -3.84 6.03
CA ARG A 144 -13.65 -3.10 6.33
C ARG A 144 -13.48 -1.67 5.85
N VAL A 145 -14.33 -1.22 4.94
CA VAL A 145 -14.43 0.21 4.61
C VAL A 145 -14.98 0.94 5.82
N GLN A 146 -14.26 1.93 6.29
CA GLN A 146 -14.66 2.77 7.43
C GLN A 146 -15.34 4.05 6.97
N TYR A 147 -14.81 4.63 5.87
CA TYR A 147 -15.29 5.91 5.38
C TYR A 147 -15.03 6.07 3.90
N VAL A 148 -15.97 6.65 3.20
CA VAL A 148 -15.87 7.08 1.80
C VAL A 148 -16.37 8.50 1.69
N GLN A 149 -15.66 9.35 0.94
CA GLN A 149 -16.13 10.66 0.54
C GLN A 149 -16.25 10.73 -0.97
N PHE A 150 -17.37 11.23 -1.44
CA PHE A 150 -17.65 11.46 -2.85
C PHE A 150 -17.21 12.85 -3.28
N VAL A 151 -17.09 13.05 -4.60
CA VAL A 151 -16.73 14.35 -5.21
C VAL A 151 -17.74 15.44 -4.85
N ASP A 152 -19.01 15.10 -4.69
CA ASP A 152 -20.08 16.02 -4.29
C ASP A 152 -20.06 16.39 -2.79
N GLY A 153 -19.11 15.86 -2.04
CA GLY A 153 -18.97 16.09 -0.60
C GLY A 153 -19.84 15.21 0.28
N SER A 154 -20.74 14.41 -0.29
CA SER A 154 -21.49 13.41 0.48
C SER A 154 -20.56 12.30 0.98
N THR A 155 -21.01 11.56 1.97
CA THR A 155 -20.19 10.59 2.69
C THR A 155 -20.91 9.26 2.90
N PHE A 156 -20.13 8.21 3.14
CA PHE A 156 -20.60 6.91 3.60
C PHE A 156 -19.66 6.46 4.75
N GLY A 157 -20.22 5.89 5.80
CA GLY A 157 -19.49 5.34 6.94
C GLY A 157 -19.25 6.35 8.05
N ASP A 158 -18.20 6.11 8.85
CA ASP A 158 -17.89 6.85 10.07
C ASP A 158 -17.07 8.13 9.79
N GLU A 159 -17.69 9.29 9.94
CA GLU A 159 -17.04 10.59 9.77
C GLU A 159 -15.93 10.83 10.81
N ALA A 160 -16.04 10.26 12.01
CA ALA A 160 -15.01 10.40 13.03
C ALA A 160 -13.69 9.76 12.59
N ALA A 161 -13.75 8.64 11.85
CA ALA A 161 -12.57 8.00 11.28
C ALA A 161 -11.83 8.88 10.26
N ALA A 162 -12.53 9.80 9.60
CA ALA A 162 -11.96 10.69 8.58
C ALA A 162 -11.41 12.02 9.14
N LYS A 163 -11.75 12.39 10.36
CA LYS A 163 -11.47 13.71 10.94
C LYS A 163 -10.01 14.14 10.80
N GLU A 164 -9.08 13.28 11.13
CA GLU A 164 -7.64 13.56 11.01
C GLU A 164 -7.23 13.79 9.54
N THR A 165 -7.67 12.91 8.65
CA THR A 165 -7.37 13.02 7.21
C THR A 165 -7.92 14.31 6.61
N LEU A 166 -9.17 14.66 6.95
CA LEU A 166 -9.81 15.87 6.46
C LEU A 166 -9.12 17.13 7.03
N GLY A 167 -8.72 17.10 8.31
CA GLY A 167 -7.94 18.18 8.95
C GLY A 167 -6.58 18.41 8.28
N THR A 168 -5.91 17.34 7.88
CA THR A 168 -4.61 17.43 7.20
C THR A 168 -4.70 18.03 5.80
N ARG A 169 -5.84 17.91 5.09
CA ARG A 169 -6.02 18.44 3.73
C ARG A 169 -5.85 19.96 3.62
N SER A 170 -6.35 20.72 4.59
CA SER A 170 -6.20 22.18 4.58
C SER A 170 -4.74 22.58 4.64
N THR A 171 -3.97 21.95 5.51
CA THR A 171 -2.52 22.19 5.63
C THR A 171 -1.77 21.84 4.36
N ILE A 172 -2.09 20.69 3.74
CA ILE A 172 -1.50 20.28 2.46
C ILE A 172 -1.86 21.31 1.38
N PHE A 173 -3.12 21.70 1.29
CA PHE A 173 -3.59 22.65 0.27
C PHE A 173 -2.90 24.00 0.39
N ASP A 174 -2.76 24.53 1.61
CA ASP A 174 -2.06 25.78 1.86
C ASP A 174 -0.57 25.70 1.51
N ALA A 175 0.06 24.58 1.80
CA ALA A 175 1.45 24.33 1.40
C ALA A 175 1.60 24.27 -0.12
N LEU A 176 0.72 23.53 -0.82
CA LEU A 176 0.73 23.45 -2.27
C LEU A 176 0.48 24.82 -2.93
N ARG A 177 -0.46 25.62 -2.42
CA ARG A 177 -0.70 26.98 -2.93
C ARG A 177 0.52 27.89 -2.78
N ARG A 178 1.22 27.81 -1.64
CA ARG A 178 2.49 28.56 -1.46
C ARG A 178 3.55 28.14 -2.45
N LEU A 179 3.68 26.83 -2.70
CA LEU A 179 4.61 26.28 -3.68
C LEU A 179 4.23 26.70 -5.11
N ASP A 180 2.95 26.64 -5.48
CA ASP A 180 2.45 27.00 -6.80
C ASP A 180 2.68 28.49 -7.11
N ASN A 181 2.51 29.34 -6.10
CA ASN A 181 2.70 30.80 -6.20
C ASN A 181 4.18 31.23 -6.07
N ALA A 182 5.13 30.31 -5.90
CA ALA A 182 6.55 30.66 -5.80
C ALA A 182 7.05 31.29 -7.10
N GLY A 183 7.48 32.55 -7.05
CA GLY A 183 7.81 33.37 -8.22
C GLY A 183 8.99 32.84 -9.04
N ASN A 184 9.93 32.13 -8.42
CA ASN A 184 11.10 31.59 -9.09
C ASN A 184 11.47 30.19 -8.55
N SER A 185 12.46 29.54 -9.17
CA SER A 185 12.89 28.20 -8.80
C SER A 185 13.55 28.14 -7.43
N GLU A 186 14.26 29.17 -7.01
CA GLU A 186 14.94 29.21 -5.71
C GLU A 186 13.93 29.27 -4.57
N SER A 187 12.95 30.17 -4.66
CA SER A 187 11.84 30.27 -3.69
C SER A 187 11.05 28.97 -3.62
N PHE A 188 10.76 28.34 -4.77
CA PHE A 188 10.09 27.04 -4.82
C PHE A 188 10.89 25.96 -4.08
N LEU A 189 12.19 25.87 -4.32
CA LEU A 189 13.06 24.87 -3.68
C LEU A 189 13.18 25.09 -2.18
N THR A 190 13.27 26.33 -1.74
CA THR A 190 13.30 26.72 -0.33
C THR A 190 12.01 26.28 0.38
N LEU A 191 10.85 26.58 -0.19
CA LEU A 191 9.55 26.17 0.35
C LEU A 191 9.38 24.64 0.36
N LEU A 192 9.79 23.96 -0.71
CA LEU A 192 9.67 22.51 -0.83
C LEU A 192 10.57 21.77 0.18
N ALA A 193 11.69 22.35 0.59
CA ALA A 193 12.60 21.79 1.57
C ALA A 193 12.11 21.95 3.02
N GLN A 194 11.16 22.86 3.27
CA GLN A 194 10.62 23.09 4.62
C GLN A 194 9.79 21.89 5.06
N LYS A 195 10.00 21.47 6.31
CA LYS A 195 9.12 20.50 6.97
C LYS A 195 7.85 21.20 7.44
N ILE A 196 6.72 20.52 7.32
CA ILE A 196 5.42 21.01 7.79
C ILE A 196 4.81 20.05 8.78
N GLN A 197 3.86 20.56 9.59
CA GLN A 197 3.07 19.74 10.49
C GLN A 197 1.60 19.70 10.03
N PRO A 198 0.87 18.62 10.25
CA PRO A 198 1.32 17.36 10.88
C PRO A 198 2.22 16.51 9.95
N GLU A 199 2.85 15.48 10.51
CA GLU A 199 3.80 14.60 9.79
C GLU A 199 3.21 13.98 8.52
N ASP A 200 1.92 13.65 8.53
CA ASP A 200 1.19 13.16 7.37
C ASP A 200 1.20 14.15 6.20
N ALA A 201 1.09 15.45 6.50
CA ALA A 201 1.18 16.50 5.49
C ALA A 201 2.60 16.60 4.91
N ASP A 202 3.63 16.49 5.75
CA ASP A 202 5.01 16.46 5.29
C ASP A 202 5.33 15.22 4.46
N THR A 203 4.82 14.06 4.88
CA THR A 203 4.91 12.80 4.11
C THR A 203 4.26 12.93 2.74
N PHE A 204 3.14 13.64 2.63
CA PHE A 204 2.52 13.93 1.34
C PHE A 204 3.46 14.77 0.45
N LEU A 205 4.13 15.80 1.01
CA LEU A 205 5.08 16.63 0.27
C LEU A 205 6.33 15.87 -0.19
N GLU A 206 6.68 14.74 0.44
CA GLU A 206 7.77 13.88 -0.03
C GLU A 206 7.57 13.39 -1.47
N THR A 207 6.33 13.26 -1.93
CA THR A 207 6.05 12.90 -3.32
C THR A 207 6.64 13.93 -4.29
N PHE A 208 6.50 15.21 -3.99
CA PHE A 208 7.04 16.30 -4.81
C PHE A 208 8.56 16.44 -4.68
N ARG A 209 9.11 16.21 -3.48
CA ARG A 209 10.57 16.15 -3.23
C ARG A 209 11.21 15.03 -4.04
N ARG A 210 10.58 13.85 -4.10
CA ARG A 210 11.03 12.72 -4.93
C ARG A 210 10.93 13.04 -6.41
N THR A 211 9.81 13.60 -6.87
CA THR A 211 9.65 14.02 -8.27
C THR A 211 10.73 15.03 -8.67
N ARG A 212 11.02 16.01 -7.81
CA ARG A 212 12.13 16.94 -8.05
C ARG A 212 13.46 16.21 -8.22
N LYS A 213 13.77 15.24 -7.33
CA LYS A 213 15.02 14.50 -7.33
C LYS A 213 15.18 13.63 -8.59
N SER A 214 14.09 13.03 -9.08
CA SER A 214 14.12 12.08 -10.20
C SER A 214 13.85 12.73 -11.56
N HIS A 215 13.07 13.82 -11.62
CA HIS A 215 12.59 14.42 -12.87
C HIS A 215 12.83 15.95 -12.97
N GLY A 216 13.47 16.53 -11.95
CA GLY A 216 13.82 17.94 -11.93
C GLY A 216 12.74 18.88 -11.41
N THR A 217 13.12 20.15 -11.23
CA THR A 217 12.28 21.19 -10.60
C THR A 217 11.02 21.52 -11.42
N ALA A 218 11.14 21.56 -12.76
CA ALA A 218 9.99 21.85 -13.62
C ALA A 218 8.89 20.79 -13.49
N ALA A 219 9.25 19.51 -13.45
CA ALA A 219 8.30 18.41 -13.26
C ALA A 219 7.60 18.48 -11.87
N ALA A 220 8.35 18.81 -10.81
CA ALA A 220 7.78 18.98 -9.48
C ALA A 220 6.80 20.17 -9.44
N ARG A 221 7.14 21.32 -10.06
CA ARG A 221 6.23 22.48 -10.16
C ARG A 221 4.95 22.13 -10.92
N ALA A 222 5.08 21.46 -12.06
CA ALA A 222 3.91 21.03 -12.84
C ALA A 222 3.02 20.06 -12.04
N GLN A 223 3.61 19.19 -11.22
CA GLN A 223 2.86 18.29 -10.34
C GLN A 223 2.14 19.05 -9.22
N VAL A 224 2.79 20.04 -8.59
CA VAL A 224 2.17 20.92 -7.58
C VAL A 224 0.98 21.64 -8.18
N HIS A 225 1.15 22.26 -9.35
CA HIS A 225 0.08 22.98 -10.07
C HIS A 225 -1.14 22.10 -10.34
N ARG A 226 -0.93 20.85 -10.82
CA ARG A 226 -2.01 19.88 -11.00
C ARG A 226 -2.72 19.55 -9.70
N GLY A 227 -1.97 19.40 -8.60
CA GLY A 227 -2.54 19.14 -7.28
C GLY A 227 -3.43 20.28 -6.78
N VAL A 228 -2.99 21.51 -6.93
CA VAL A 228 -3.78 22.72 -6.58
C VAL A 228 -5.04 22.81 -7.43
N THR A 229 -4.94 22.57 -8.73
CA THR A 229 -6.08 22.63 -9.66
C THR A 229 -7.12 21.55 -9.33
N ALA A 230 -6.70 20.30 -9.09
CA ALA A 230 -7.61 19.22 -8.71
C ALA A 230 -8.32 19.51 -7.39
N ALA A 231 -7.58 19.95 -6.37
CA ALA A 231 -8.17 20.29 -5.08
C ALA A 231 -9.17 21.45 -5.17
N ALA A 232 -8.89 22.47 -5.99
CA ALA A 232 -9.80 23.58 -6.22
C ALA A 232 -11.10 23.14 -6.90
N ALA A 233 -11.02 22.24 -7.88
CA ALA A 233 -12.17 21.67 -8.56
C ALA A 233 -13.06 20.86 -7.60
N HIS A 234 -12.47 19.99 -6.76
CA HIS A 234 -13.20 19.24 -5.75
C HIS A 234 -13.86 20.15 -4.70
N ALA A 235 -13.13 21.15 -4.21
CA ALA A 235 -13.69 22.11 -3.25
C ALA A 235 -14.83 22.94 -3.85
N PHE A 236 -14.79 23.24 -5.14
CA PHE A 236 -15.89 23.91 -5.83
C PHE A 236 -17.11 23.02 -5.95
N ALA A 237 -16.95 21.76 -6.38
CA ALA A 237 -18.03 20.78 -6.49
C ALA A 237 -18.76 20.57 -5.15
N MET A 238 -18.01 20.42 -4.05
CA MET A 238 -18.58 20.28 -2.72
C MET A 238 -19.42 21.49 -2.28
N ARG A 239 -18.96 22.71 -2.60
CA ARG A 239 -19.70 23.94 -2.23
C ARG A 239 -20.97 24.09 -3.05
N ALA A 240 -20.96 23.74 -4.34
CA ALA A 240 -22.13 23.81 -5.19
C ALA A 240 -23.28 22.93 -4.61
N VAL A 241 -22.97 21.69 -4.24
CA VAL A 241 -23.97 20.78 -3.64
C VAL A 241 -24.46 21.25 -2.27
N GLN A 242 -23.60 21.90 -1.45
CA GLN A 242 -24.03 22.46 -0.17
C GLN A 242 -24.95 23.66 -0.32
N ALA A 243 -24.82 24.43 -1.40
CA ALA A 243 -25.68 25.58 -1.67
C ALA A 243 -27.07 25.19 -2.21
N GLU A 244 -27.22 23.97 -2.73
CA GLU A 244 -28.50 23.42 -3.23
C GLU A 244 -29.33 22.70 -2.15
N ARG A 245 -28.78 22.50 -0.94
CA ARG A 245 -29.43 21.91 0.23
C ARG A 245 -29.96 22.96 1.20
#